data_f9ea75fd9f7acc02aa3c98876061b4f0
#
_entry.id   f9ea75fd9f7acc02aa3c98876061b4f0
#
_cell.length_a   1.000
_cell.length_b   1.000
_cell.length_c   1.000
_cell.angle_alpha   90.00
_cell.angle_beta   90.00
_cell.angle_gamma   90.00
#
_symmetry.space_group_name_H-M   'P 1'
#
loop_
_entity.id
_entity.type
_entity.pdbx_description
1 polymer ?
#
loop_
_entity_poly.entity_id
_entity_poly.type
_entity_poly.pdbx_seq_one_letter_code
_entity_poly.pdbx_strand_id
1 'polypeptide(L)' 'MMLVNVRYFKPQLNGYAGNAFTYKTALPLKVGDRVIAPTRGGDNRAMVVEINVPEGRVDERVMPLLREITQYDAEEAQA' A
#
# COMPACT_ATOMS: atom_id res chain seq x y z
N MET A 1 4.81 7.51 11.82
CA MET A 1 4.03 6.91 10.73
C MET A 1 4.02 5.40 10.84
N MET A 2 2.92 4.80 10.41
CA MET A 2 2.79 3.36 10.38
C MET A 2 3.35 2.82 9.05
N LEU A 3 3.96 1.63 9.09
CA LEU A 3 4.31 0.90 7.88
C LEU A 3 3.21 -0.11 7.56
N VAL A 4 2.88 -0.22 6.27
CA VAL A 4 1.87 -1.16 5.78
C VAL A 4 2.41 -1.90 4.57
N ASN A 5 1.90 -3.10 4.35
CA ASN A 5 2.14 -3.85 3.12
C ASN A 5 0.86 -3.87 2.29
N VAL A 6 1.01 -3.68 1.00
CA VAL A 6 -0.11 -3.66 0.06
C VAL A 6 0.16 -4.57 -1.12
N ARG A 7 -0.92 -5.04 -1.76
CA ARG A 7 -0.85 -5.72 -3.06
C ARG A 7 -1.56 -4.87 -4.08
N TYR A 8 -1.00 -4.80 -5.29
CA TYR A 8 -1.56 -4.00 -6.35
C TYR A 8 -2.73 -4.69 -7.02
N PHE A 9 -3.67 -3.87 -7.50
CA PHE A 9 -4.77 -4.37 -8.31
C PHE A 9 -4.25 -4.87 -9.66
N LYS A 10 -4.70 -6.06 -10.05
CA LYS A 10 -4.33 -6.68 -11.33
C LYS A 10 -5.60 -6.82 -12.17
N PRO A 11 -5.81 -5.94 -13.17
CA PRO A 11 -7.04 -5.97 -13.98
C PRO A 11 -7.28 -7.32 -14.63
N GLN A 12 -6.22 -7.99 -15.11
CA GLN A 12 -6.34 -9.28 -15.75
C GLN A 12 -6.84 -10.39 -14.83
N LEU A 13 -6.69 -10.19 -13.51
CA LEU A 13 -7.16 -11.14 -12.50
C LEU A 13 -8.41 -10.63 -11.78
N ASN A 14 -8.81 -9.39 -12.07
CA ASN A 14 -9.90 -8.71 -11.38
C ASN A 14 -9.74 -8.78 -9.85
N GLY A 15 -8.53 -8.56 -9.37
CA GLY A 15 -8.24 -8.66 -7.95
C GLY A 15 -6.86 -8.15 -7.60
N TYR A 16 -6.55 -8.20 -6.32
CA TYR A 16 -5.26 -7.74 -5.76
C TYR A 16 -4.36 -8.94 -5.59
N ALA A 17 -3.21 -8.93 -6.24
CA ALA A 17 -2.32 -10.10 -6.29
C ALA A 17 -0.87 -9.69 -6.47
N GLY A 18 0.01 -10.68 -6.48
CA GLY A 18 1.44 -10.47 -6.65
C GLY A 18 2.15 -10.26 -5.33
N ASN A 19 3.38 -9.76 -5.38
CA ASN A 19 4.17 -9.48 -4.18
C ASN A 19 3.58 -8.32 -3.40
N ALA A 20 3.73 -8.39 -2.08
CA ALA A 20 3.37 -7.27 -1.21
C ALA A 20 4.52 -6.25 -1.20
N PHE A 21 4.17 -4.97 -1.18
CA PHE A 21 5.13 -3.88 -1.15
C PHE A 21 4.86 -3.00 0.07
N THR A 22 5.95 -2.52 0.69
CA THR A 22 5.87 -1.74 1.93
C THR A 22 5.79 -0.26 1.63
N TYR A 23 4.87 0.42 2.32
CA TYR A 23 4.67 1.87 2.26
C TYR A 23 4.59 2.42 3.67
N LYS A 24 4.88 3.71 3.82
CA LYS A 24 4.60 4.43 5.07
C LYS A 24 3.29 5.21 4.89
N THR A 25 2.60 5.45 5.99
CA THR A 25 1.35 6.20 5.94
C THR A 25 1.03 6.84 7.28
N ALA A 26 0.40 8.02 7.23
CA ALA A 26 -0.21 8.65 8.40
C ALA A 26 -1.70 8.33 8.51
N LEU A 27 -2.28 7.66 7.50
CA LEU A 27 -3.68 7.30 7.52
C LEU A 27 -3.94 6.14 8.48
N PRO A 28 -5.11 6.10 9.13
CA PRO A 28 -5.46 5.00 10.05
C PRO A 28 -5.96 3.78 9.27
N LEU A 29 -5.07 3.21 8.45
CA LEU A 29 -5.43 2.11 7.57
C LEU A 29 -5.67 0.80 8.33
N LYS A 30 -6.53 -0.03 7.77
CA LYS A 30 -6.82 -1.38 8.25
C LYS A 30 -6.63 -2.36 7.11
N VAL A 31 -6.39 -3.62 7.47
CA VAL A 31 -6.32 -4.68 6.47
C VAL A 31 -7.64 -4.72 5.68
N GLY A 32 -7.52 -4.76 4.37
CA GLY A 32 -8.67 -4.72 3.47
C GLY A 32 -8.98 -3.35 2.90
N ASP A 33 -8.41 -2.28 3.48
CA ASP A 33 -8.64 -0.93 2.95
C ASP A 33 -8.06 -0.79 1.55
N ARG A 34 -8.80 -0.08 0.70
CA ARG A 34 -8.38 0.21 -0.67
C ARG A 34 -7.76 1.60 -0.70
N VAL A 35 -6.58 1.68 -1.29
CA VAL A 35 -5.76 2.90 -1.30
C VAL A 35 -5.17 3.14 -2.67
N ILE A 36 -4.64 4.34 -2.87
CA ILE A 36 -3.84 4.67 -4.05
C ILE A 36 -2.38 4.62 -3.62
N ALA A 37 -1.62 3.73 -4.22
CA ALA A 37 -0.22 3.52 -3.90
C ALA A 37 0.65 4.18 -4.97
N PRO A 38 1.44 5.21 -4.61
CA PRO A 38 2.33 5.84 -5.58
C PRO A 38 3.47 4.87 -5.92
N THR A 39 3.80 4.82 -7.21
CA THR A 39 4.90 4.00 -7.69
C THR A 39 5.77 4.84 -8.63
N ARG A 40 6.91 4.28 -9.02
CA ARG A 40 7.80 4.93 -9.96
C ARG A 40 7.14 5.18 -11.31
N GLY A 41 6.22 4.31 -11.71
CA GLY A 41 5.51 4.43 -12.99
C GLY A 41 4.17 5.15 -12.90
N GLY A 42 3.82 5.70 -11.73
CA GLY A 42 2.54 6.36 -11.51
C GLY A 42 1.78 5.72 -10.35
N ASP A 43 0.56 6.17 -10.13
CA ASP A 43 -0.27 5.67 -9.03
C ASP A 43 -0.96 4.36 -9.42
N ASN A 44 -0.97 3.40 -8.50
CA ASN A 44 -1.66 2.14 -8.66
C ASN A 44 -2.72 1.98 -7.58
N ARG A 45 -3.83 1.36 -7.94
CA ARG A 45 -4.82 0.92 -6.96
C ARG A 45 -4.23 -0.26 -6.18
N ALA A 46 -4.44 -0.28 -4.88
CA ALA A 46 -3.86 -1.30 -4.03
C ALA A 46 -4.77 -1.61 -2.84
N MET A 47 -4.53 -2.77 -2.23
CA MET A 47 -5.25 -3.16 -1.02
C MET A 47 -4.25 -3.43 0.09
N VAL A 48 -4.54 -2.92 1.28
CA VAL A 48 -3.72 -3.16 2.47
C VAL A 48 -3.88 -4.62 2.90
N VAL A 49 -2.76 -5.33 3.00
CA VAL A 49 -2.76 -6.74 3.42
C VAL A 49 -2.10 -6.93 4.78
N GLU A 50 -1.33 -5.95 5.25
CA GLU A 50 -0.71 -6.00 6.58
C GLU A 50 -0.54 -4.58 7.10
N ILE A 51 -0.81 -4.37 8.39
CA ILE A 51 -0.60 -3.08 9.05
C ILE A 51 0.42 -3.24 10.17
N ASN A 52 0.93 -2.10 10.67
CA ASN A 52 1.90 -2.07 11.77
C ASN A 52 3.10 -2.97 11.48
N VAL A 53 3.61 -2.92 10.25
CA VAL A 53 4.79 -3.69 9.86
C VAL A 53 5.98 -3.17 10.66
N PRO A 54 6.71 -4.06 11.37
CA PRO A 54 7.87 -3.62 12.13
C PRO A 54 8.96 -3.07 11.22
N GLU A 55 9.57 -1.95 11.62
CA GLU A 55 10.66 -1.35 10.84
C GLU A 55 11.82 -2.32 10.63
N GLY A 56 12.05 -3.21 11.57
CA GLY A 56 13.11 -4.21 11.47
C GLY A 56 12.96 -5.20 10.33
N ARG A 57 11.77 -5.30 9.72
CA ARG A 57 11.57 -6.12 8.53
C ARG A 57 12.02 -5.42 7.25
N VAL A 58 12.25 -4.12 7.31
CA VAL A 58 12.61 -3.33 6.14
C VAL A 58 14.12 -3.07 6.21
N ASP A 59 14.81 -3.29 5.09
CA ASP A 59 16.23 -2.99 4.99
C ASP A 59 16.45 -1.50 5.28
N GLU A 60 17.42 -1.19 6.15
CA GLU A 60 17.73 0.19 6.55
C GLU A 60 17.98 1.09 5.34
N ARG A 61 18.55 0.55 4.26
CA ARG A 61 18.84 1.31 3.05
C ARG A 61 17.59 1.66 2.28
N VAL A 62 16.52 0.88 2.48
CA VAL A 62 15.25 1.07 1.79
C VAL A 62 14.33 2.02 2.56
N MET A 63 14.44 2.06 3.88
CA MET A 63 13.60 2.89 4.74
C MET A 63 13.42 4.33 4.24
N PRO A 64 14.52 5.07 3.93
CA PRO A 64 14.35 6.45 3.48
C PRO A 64 13.77 6.56 2.08
N LEU A 65 13.66 5.45 1.35
CA LEU A 65 13.12 5.42 0.00
C LEU A 65 11.65 5.02 -0.06
N LEU A 66 11.06 4.63 1.08
CA LEU A 66 9.66 4.24 1.11
C LEU A 66 8.77 5.41 0.70
N ARG A 67 7.83 5.11 -0.20
CA ARG A 67 6.85 6.09 -0.60
C ARG A 67 5.70 6.09 0.40
N GLU A 68 4.97 7.19 0.44
CA GLU A 68 3.89 7.38 1.40
C GLU A 68 2.53 7.24 0.72
N ILE A 69 1.62 6.51 1.36
CA ILE A 69 0.22 6.47 0.97
C ILE A 69 -0.50 7.59 1.70
N THR A 70 -1.14 8.49 0.92
CA THR A 70 -1.81 9.66 1.46
C THR A 70 -3.29 9.71 1.12
N GLN A 71 -3.82 8.74 0.36
CA GLN A 71 -5.21 8.79 -0.07
C GLN A 71 -5.80 7.40 -0.22
N TYR A 72 -7.09 7.32 0.11
CA TYR A 72 -7.89 6.13 -0.14
C TYR A 72 -8.27 6.07 -1.62
N ASP A 73 -8.60 4.86 -2.09
CA ASP A 73 -9.17 4.69 -3.42
C ASP A 73 -10.63 5.14 -3.37
N ALA A 74 -10.89 6.32 -3.91
CA ALA A 74 -12.23 6.93 -3.82
C ALA A 74 -13.29 6.13 -4.57
N GLU A 75 -12.91 5.43 -5.64
CA GLU A 75 -13.86 4.59 -6.37
C GLU A 75 -14.37 3.44 -5.50
N GLU A 76 -13.46 2.79 -4.78
CA GLU A 76 -13.82 1.70 -3.86
C GLU A 76 -14.61 2.22 -2.67
N ALA A 77 -14.29 3.41 -2.20
CA ALA A 77 -14.99 4.01 -1.06
C ALA A 77 -16.44 4.36 -1.38
N GLN A 78 -16.76 4.53 -2.67
CA GLN A 78 -18.11 4.86 -3.12
C GLN A 78 -18.95 3.63 -3.49
N ALA A 79 -18.33 2.48 -3.55
CA ALA A 79 -18.99 1.25 -3.99
C ALA A 79 -19.87 0.61 -2.89
#